data_7707fae62bc2899f679c4bda91398d7c
#
_entry.id   7707fae62bc2899f679c4bda91398d7c
#
_cell.length_a   1.000
_cell.length_b   1.000
_cell.length_c   1.000
_cell.angle_alpha   90.00
_cell.angle_beta   90.00
_cell.angle_gamma   90.00
#
_symmetry.space_group_name_H-M   'P 1'
#
loop_
_entity.id
_entity.type
_entity.pdbx_description
1 polymer ?
#
loop_
_entity_poly.entity_id
_entity_poly.type
_entity_poly.pdbx_seq_one_letter_code
_entity_poly.pdbx_strand_id
1 'polypeptide(L)'
;MADWDLLLTDARIATMRRGAADYGAVEAGSIAIAGGLIDWIGTVAELPVGDAAQTRSLGGRWVTPALIDCHTHLVFGGQRAGEFERRLQGVSYEDIAAEGGGILSTVKATRAASEAQLYREALPRLQGLAR
;
A
#
# COMPACT_ATOMS: atom_id res chain seq x y z
N MET A 1 -21.59 -27.47 4.51
CA MET A 1 -20.89 -26.21 4.79
C MET A 1 -20.39 -25.71 3.44
N ALA A 2 -20.40 -24.41 3.20
CA ALA A 2 -19.79 -23.88 1.99
C ALA A 2 -18.28 -24.20 1.99
N ASP A 3 -17.73 -24.46 0.80
CA ASP A 3 -16.30 -24.76 0.65
C ASP A 3 -15.45 -23.51 0.84
N TRP A 4 -16.03 -22.33 0.50
CA TRP A 4 -15.38 -21.03 0.64
C TRP A 4 -16.21 -20.04 1.46
N ASP A 5 -15.54 -19.18 2.20
CA ASP A 5 -16.16 -18.08 2.93
C ASP A 5 -16.59 -16.96 1.96
N LEU A 6 -15.77 -16.71 0.94
CA LEU A 6 -15.97 -15.65 -0.04
C LEU A 6 -15.44 -16.08 -1.42
N LEU A 7 -16.25 -15.86 -2.44
CA LEU A 7 -15.86 -15.96 -3.85
C LEU A 7 -15.94 -14.56 -4.49
N LEU A 8 -14.80 -14.04 -4.92
CA LEU A 8 -14.72 -12.84 -5.75
C LEU A 8 -14.76 -13.24 -7.22
N THR A 9 -15.64 -12.61 -7.99
CA THR A 9 -15.82 -12.93 -9.42
C THR A 9 -15.65 -11.66 -10.27
N ASP A 10 -15.57 -11.85 -11.59
CA ASP A 10 -15.49 -10.77 -12.57
C ASP A 10 -14.36 -9.80 -12.23
N ALA A 11 -13.17 -10.32 -12.00
CA ALA A 11 -11.96 -9.59 -11.70
C ALA A 11 -10.94 -9.65 -12.82
N ARG A 12 -10.12 -8.61 -12.94
CA ARG A 12 -8.81 -8.67 -13.59
C ARG A 12 -7.77 -8.85 -12.50
N ILE A 13 -7.00 -9.91 -12.54
CA ILE A 13 -6.10 -10.23 -11.43
C ILE A 13 -4.66 -10.14 -11.91
N ALA A 14 -3.86 -9.28 -11.30
CA ALA A 14 -2.41 -9.30 -11.47
C ALA A 14 -1.81 -10.16 -10.36
N THR A 15 -1.47 -11.40 -10.67
CA THR A 15 -0.97 -12.35 -9.65
C THR A 15 0.45 -12.01 -9.19
N MET A 16 1.18 -11.20 -9.92
CA MET A 16 2.59 -10.86 -9.70
C MET A 16 3.50 -12.10 -9.61
N ARG A 17 3.07 -13.23 -10.17
CA ARG A 17 3.82 -14.49 -10.10
C ARG A 17 5.16 -14.35 -10.81
N ARG A 18 6.21 -14.74 -10.12
CA ARG A 18 7.58 -14.66 -10.65
C ARG A 18 7.72 -15.46 -11.95
N GLY A 19 8.30 -14.83 -12.97
CA GLY A 19 8.53 -15.43 -14.28
C GLY A 19 7.30 -15.45 -15.21
N ALA A 20 6.14 -14.95 -14.77
CA ALA A 20 4.99 -14.76 -15.64
C ALA A 20 5.14 -13.46 -16.45
N ALA A 21 4.68 -13.49 -17.72
CA ALA A 21 4.53 -12.28 -18.51
C ALA A 21 3.37 -11.41 -17.98
N ASP A 22 3.37 -10.11 -18.31
CA ASP A 22 2.26 -9.20 -18.06
C ASP A 22 1.72 -9.24 -16.62
N TYR A 23 2.62 -9.23 -15.63
CA TYR A 23 2.30 -9.32 -14.20
C TYR A 23 1.55 -10.60 -13.79
N GLY A 24 1.55 -11.64 -14.63
CA GLY A 24 0.75 -12.85 -14.42
C GLY A 24 -0.74 -12.56 -14.45
N ALA A 25 -1.18 -11.72 -15.41
CA ALA A 25 -2.57 -11.29 -15.51
C ALA A 25 -3.51 -12.46 -15.78
N VAL A 26 -4.66 -12.46 -15.09
CA VAL A 26 -5.79 -13.34 -15.32
C VAL A 26 -6.99 -12.47 -15.64
N GLU A 27 -7.44 -12.52 -16.89
CA GLU A 27 -8.65 -11.83 -17.33
C GLU A 27 -9.88 -12.67 -16.98
N ALA A 28 -11.02 -12.02 -16.70
CA ALA A 28 -12.23 -12.67 -16.23
C ALA A 28 -11.96 -13.64 -15.07
N GLY A 29 -11.15 -13.20 -14.13
CA GLY A 29 -10.66 -14.01 -13.03
C GLY A 29 -11.62 -14.10 -11.85
N SER A 30 -11.41 -15.14 -11.05
CA SER A 30 -12.05 -15.32 -9.75
C SER A 30 -11.03 -15.67 -8.69
N ILE A 31 -11.37 -15.33 -7.44
CA ILE A 31 -10.56 -15.64 -6.26
C ILE A 31 -11.48 -16.28 -5.23
N ALA A 32 -11.15 -17.49 -4.81
CA ALA A 32 -11.83 -18.19 -3.72
C ALA A 32 -11.03 -18.04 -2.43
N ILE A 33 -11.72 -17.76 -1.33
CA ILE A 33 -11.14 -17.49 -0.03
C ILE A 33 -11.80 -18.42 1.00
N ALA A 34 -10.97 -19.15 1.75
CA ALA A 34 -11.39 -20.02 2.84
C ALA A 34 -10.52 -19.80 4.07
N GLY A 35 -11.12 -19.67 5.25
CA GLY A 35 -10.38 -19.45 6.50
C GLY A 35 -9.50 -18.20 6.51
N GLY A 36 -9.87 -17.17 5.74
CA GLY A 36 -9.09 -15.93 5.61
C GLY A 36 -7.87 -16.04 4.70
N LEU A 37 -7.69 -17.16 4.00
CA LEU A 37 -6.60 -17.39 3.06
C LEU A 37 -7.15 -17.50 1.64
N ILE A 38 -6.32 -17.15 0.65
CA ILE A 38 -6.62 -17.43 -0.75
C ILE A 38 -6.46 -18.93 -0.98
N ASP A 39 -7.58 -19.58 -1.29
CA ASP A 39 -7.62 -21.01 -1.57
C ASP A 39 -7.38 -21.29 -3.06
N TRP A 40 -7.94 -20.45 -3.93
CA TRP A 40 -7.80 -20.61 -5.37
C TRP A 40 -7.84 -19.28 -6.13
N ILE A 41 -7.09 -19.21 -7.23
CA ILE A 41 -7.10 -18.09 -8.20
C ILE A 41 -7.03 -18.67 -9.60
N GLY A 42 -7.89 -18.19 -10.49
CA GLY A 42 -7.86 -18.58 -11.91
C GLY A 42 -8.97 -17.93 -12.71
N THR A 43 -9.19 -18.41 -13.91
CA THR A 43 -10.30 -17.95 -14.76
C THR A 43 -11.62 -18.57 -14.31
N VAL A 44 -12.74 -17.89 -14.58
CA VAL A 44 -14.08 -18.46 -14.30
C VAL A 44 -14.28 -19.85 -14.92
N ALA A 45 -13.67 -20.10 -16.09
CA ALA A 45 -13.78 -21.39 -16.77
C ALA A 45 -13.08 -22.53 -16.03
N GLU A 46 -12.10 -22.22 -15.21
CA GLU A 46 -11.29 -23.18 -14.45
C GLU A 46 -11.72 -23.25 -12.96
N LEU A 47 -12.76 -22.49 -12.59
CA LEU A 47 -13.24 -22.47 -11.21
C LEU A 47 -13.67 -23.88 -10.78
N PRO A 48 -13.10 -24.43 -9.69
CA PRO A 48 -13.52 -25.71 -9.15
C PRO A 48 -15.00 -25.71 -8.78
N VAL A 49 -15.61 -26.88 -8.82
CA VAL A 49 -16.99 -27.05 -8.32
C VAL A 49 -16.97 -26.91 -6.81
N GLY A 50 -17.75 -25.95 -6.29
CA GLY A 50 -17.84 -25.68 -4.86
C GLY A 50 -18.82 -24.56 -4.57
N ASP A 51 -19.25 -24.46 -3.31
CA ASP A 51 -20.18 -23.45 -2.83
C ASP A 51 -19.44 -22.38 -2.00
N ALA A 52 -19.82 -21.12 -2.18
CA ALA A 52 -19.33 -20.02 -1.38
C ALA A 52 -20.42 -19.46 -0.47
N ALA A 53 -20.08 -19.17 0.79
CA ALA A 53 -21.00 -18.52 1.73
C ALA A 53 -21.41 -17.11 1.25
N GLN A 54 -20.48 -16.42 0.57
CA GLN A 54 -20.73 -15.13 -0.06
C GLN A 54 -20.06 -15.09 -1.44
N THR A 55 -20.75 -14.48 -2.40
CA THR A 55 -20.19 -14.20 -3.73
C THR A 55 -20.29 -12.72 -4.03
N ARG A 56 -19.20 -12.10 -4.52
CA ARG A 56 -19.14 -10.68 -4.85
C ARG A 56 -18.49 -10.48 -6.22
N SER A 57 -19.23 -9.87 -7.15
CA SER A 57 -18.65 -9.40 -8.41
C SER A 57 -17.83 -8.14 -8.19
N LEU A 58 -16.67 -8.06 -8.81
CA LEU A 58 -15.79 -6.91 -8.80
C LEU A 58 -15.98 -5.99 -10.02
N GLY A 59 -16.85 -6.36 -10.95
CA GLY A 59 -17.22 -5.53 -12.11
C GLY A 59 -16.03 -5.19 -13.00
N GLY A 60 -15.15 -6.14 -13.26
CA GLY A 60 -13.96 -5.97 -14.10
C GLY A 60 -12.83 -5.17 -13.48
N ARG A 61 -12.86 -4.90 -12.16
CA ARG A 61 -11.79 -4.18 -11.47
C ARG A 61 -10.53 -5.02 -11.35
N TRP A 62 -9.39 -4.32 -11.32
CA TRP A 62 -8.11 -4.94 -11.01
C TRP A 62 -8.00 -5.33 -9.54
N VAL A 63 -7.44 -6.52 -9.32
CA VAL A 63 -7.01 -7.01 -8.01
C VAL A 63 -5.52 -7.29 -8.09
N THR A 64 -4.78 -6.77 -7.15
CA THR A 64 -3.33 -6.96 -7.01
C THR A 64 -3.02 -7.43 -5.60
N PRO A 65 -1.87 -8.05 -5.35
CA PRO A 65 -1.34 -8.13 -3.99
C PRO A 65 -1.29 -6.74 -3.35
N ALA A 66 -1.46 -6.66 -2.05
CA ALA A 66 -1.33 -5.41 -1.32
C ALA A 66 0.07 -4.83 -1.51
N LEU A 67 0.15 -3.50 -1.58
CA LEU A 67 1.43 -2.82 -1.65
C LEU A 67 2.22 -3.07 -0.35
N ILE A 68 3.50 -3.38 -0.51
CA ILE A 68 4.43 -3.51 0.62
C ILE A 68 5.31 -2.26 0.62
N ASP A 69 5.18 -1.46 1.66
CA ASP A 69 6.05 -0.32 1.86
C ASP A 69 7.38 -0.80 2.44
N CYS A 70 8.41 -0.76 1.59
CA CYS A 70 9.74 -1.23 1.95
C CYS A 70 10.61 -0.13 2.59
N HIS A 71 10.17 1.15 2.55
CA HIS A 71 10.96 2.26 3.05
C HIS A 71 10.08 3.49 3.34
N THR A 72 9.72 3.68 4.58
CA THR A 72 9.01 4.86 5.06
C THR A 72 9.64 5.42 6.32
N HIS A 73 9.90 6.72 6.32
CA HIS A 73 10.32 7.45 7.50
C HIS A 73 9.10 7.79 8.36
N LEU A 74 8.75 6.88 9.27
CA LEU A 74 7.55 7.01 10.09
C LEU A 74 7.76 7.92 11.29
N VAL A 75 8.91 7.78 11.97
CA VAL A 75 9.23 8.48 13.22
C VAL A 75 10.26 9.58 12.97
N PHE A 76 9.82 10.82 13.03
CA PHE A 76 10.67 12.00 12.93
C PHE A 76 9.97 13.21 13.54
N GLY A 77 10.75 14.19 14.02
CA GLY A 77 10.25 15.48 14.48
C GLY A 77 10.29 16.54 13.39
N GLY A 78 9.41 17.54 13.52
CA GLY A 78 9.31 18.63 12.57
C GLY A 78 8.62 18.26 11.27
N GLN A 79 8.62 19.19 10.33
CA GLN A 79 8.06 18.98 8.97
C GLN A 79 8.81 19.85 7.96
N ARG A 80 8.78 19.43 6.71
CA ARG A 80 9.46 20.12 5.61
C ARG A 80 8.50 20.52 4.47
N ALA A 81 7.21 20.68 4.77
CA ALA A 81 6.22 21.08 3.77
C ALA A 81 6.55 22.44 3.14
N GLY A 82 7.02 23.40 3.94
CA GLY A 82 7.45 24.71 3.41
C GLY A 82 8.68 24.64 2.50
N GLU A 83 9.61 23.71 2.76
CA GLU A 83 10.74 23.48 1.85
C GLU A 83 10.27 22.90 0.51
N PHE A 84 9.29 21.99 0.54
CA PHE A 84 8.69 21.43 -0.65
C PHE A 84 7.98 22.51 -1.49
N GLU A 85 7.22 23.40 -0.84
CA GLU A 85 6.58 24.55 -1.50
C GLU A 85 7.61 25.46 -2.17
N ARG A 86 8.70 25.81 -1.48
CA ARG A 86 9.80 26.61 -2.04
C ARG A 86 10.44 25.94 -3.25
N ARG A 87 10.60 24.62 -3.26
CA ARG A 87 11.08 23.88 -4.43
C ARG A 87 10.13 23.98 -5.61
N LEU A 88 8.81 23.92 -5.38
CA LEU A 88 7.82 24.16 -6.44
C LEU A 88 7.89 25.58 -7.00
N GLN A 89 8.34 26.56 -6.21
CA GLN A 89 8.59 27.93 -6.63
C GLN A 89 9.95 28.12 -7.32
N GLY A 90 10.73 27.05 -7.50
CA GLY A 90 12.00 27.06 -8.22
C GLY A 90 13.26 27.27 -7.36
N VAL A 91 13.13 27.30 -6.01
CA VAL A 91 14.31 27.40 -5.12
C VAL A 91 15.10 26.10 -5.18
N SER A 92 16.43 26.20 -5.32
CA SER A 92 17.28 25.00 -5.38
C SER A 92 17.37 24.29 -4.02
N TYR A 93 17.73 23.01 -4.06
CA TYR A 93 17.96 22.24 -2.82
C TYR A 93 19.18 22.79 -2.07
N GLU A 94 20.19 23.24 -2.80
CA GLU A 94 21.42 23.83 -2.27
C GLU A 94 21.14 25.10 -1.47
N ASP A 95 20.27 25.99 -2.00
CA ASP A 95 19.88 27.21 -1.29
C ASP A 95 19.10 26.89 -0.01
N ILE A 96 18.15 25.96 -0.07
CA ILE A 96 17.39 25.50 1.10
C ILE A 96 18.34 24.91 2.16
N ALA A 97 19.33 24.11 1.73
CA ALA A 97 20.29 23.50 2.64
C ALA A 97 21.23 24.54 3.26
N ALA A 98 21.68 25.53 2.48
CA ALA A 98 22.52 26.63 2.97
C ALA A 98 21.83 27.47 4.07
N GLU A 99 20.52 27.60 4.00
CA GLU A 99 19.69 28.27 5.01
C GLU A 99 19.41 27.39 6.26
N GLY A 100 19.97 26.19 6.32
CA GLY A 100 19.80 25.26 7.44
C GLY A 100 18.60 24.31 7.31
N GLY A 101 18.01 24.24 6.12
CA GLY A 101 16.97 23.27 5.75
C GLY A 101 17.54 21.89 5.39
N GLY A 102 16.76 21.13 4.65
CA GLY A 102 17.13 19.79 4.23
C GLY A 102 17.11 18.76 5.35
N ILE A 103 17.91 17.70 5.19
CA ILE A 103 17.97 16.61 6.17
C ILE A 103 18.44 17.07 7.56
N LEU A 104 19.29 18.09 7.62
CA LEU A 104 19.82 18.60 8.89
C LEU A 104 18.72 19.22 9.76
N SER A 105 17.73 19.88 9.16
CA SER A 105 16.58 20.43 9.90
C SER A 105 15.76 19.31 10.55
N THR A 106 15.51 18.21 9.83
CA THR A 106 14.82 17.03 10.36
C THR A 106 15.62 16.36 11.48
N VAL A 107 16.93 16.18 11.31
CA VAL A 107 17.81 15.60 12.35
C VAL A 107 17.77 16.45 13.62
N LYS A 108 17.89 17.78 13.47
CA LYS A 108 17.85 18.71 14.61
C LYS A 108 16.50 18.66 15.34
N ALA A 109 15.41 18.71 14.59
CA ALA A 109 14.06 18.65 15.15
C ALA A 109 13.78 17.31 15.84
N THR A 110 14.20 16.19 15.24
CA THR A 110 14.02 14.86 15.82
C THR A 110 14.81 14.69 17.12
N ARG A 111 16.05 15.18 17.16
CA ARG A 111 16.88 15.15 18.38
C ARG A 111 16.37 16.04 19.50
N ALA A 112 15.69 17.13 19.15
CA ALA A 112 15.10 18.06 20.13
C ALA A 112 13.74 17.60 20.66
N ALA A 113 13.05 16.72 19.95
CA ALA A 113 11.74 16.23 20.33
C ALA A 113 11.82 15.19 21.45
N SER A 114 10.84 15.19 22.36
CA SER A 114 10.68 14.12 23.34
C SER A 114 10.11 12.87 22.69
N GLU A 115 10.34 11.70 23.30
CA GLU A 115 9.76 10.43 22.88
C GLU A 115 8.22 10.50 22.75
N ALA A 116 7.56 11.11 23.73
CA ALA A 116 6.12 11.30 23.71
C ALA A 116 5.65 12.18 22.53
N GLN A 117 6.43 13.16 22.13
CA GLN A 117 6.13 13.98 20.96
C GLN A 117 6.31 13.14 19.67
N LEU A 118 7.44 12.44 19.53
CA LEU A 118 7.70 11.58 18.37
C LEU A 118 6.60 10.52 18.20
N TYR A 119 6.16 9.90 19.29
CA TYR A 119 5.05 8.94 19.26
C TYR A 119 3.74 9.58 18.77
N ARG A 120 3.34 10.74 19.34
CA ARG A 120 2.11 11.43 18.94
C ARG A 120 2.12 11.84 17.48
N GLU A 121 3.27 12.25 16.96
CA GLU A 121 3.42 12.67 15.56
C GLU A 121 3.50 11.47 14.58
N ALA A 122 4.08 10.35 15.01
CA ALA A 122 4.19 9.13 14.20
C ALA A 122 2.86 8.36 14.07
N LEU A 123 2.04 8.35 15.11
CA LEU A 123 0.80 7.56 15.15
C LEU A 123 -0.18 7.88 14.01
N PRO A 124 -0.47 9.14 13.67
CA PRO A 124 -1.33 9.46 12.52
C PRO A 124 -0.73 9.01 11.18
N ARG A 125 0.60 9.05 11.04
CA ARG A 125 1.29 8.58 9.83
C ARG A 125 1.11 7.07 9.67
N LEU A 126 1.33 6.31 10.75
CA LEU A 126 1.09 4.86 10.77
C LEU A 126 -0.36 4.50 10.43
N GLN A 127 -1.31 5.22 11.03
CA GLN A 127 -2.74 5.00 10.76
C GLN A 127 -3.11 5.33 9.30
N GLY A 128 -2.43 6.30 8.69
CA GLY A 128 -2.59 6.61 7.26
C GLY A 128 -2.08 5.50 6.34
N LEU A 129 -1.00 4.82 6.72
CA LEU A 129 -0.43 3.70 5.96
C LEU A 129 -1.25 2.40 6.11
N ALA A 130 -1.97 2.23 7.22
CA ALA A 130 -2.77 1.03 7.52
C ALA A 130 -4.18 1.05 6.90
N ARG A 131 -4.54 2.08 6.13
CA ARG A 131 -5.82 2.23 5.44
C ARG A 131 -5.75 1.80 3.99
#